data_83db7f2cc9271f97741f0c1b4d0cb349
#
_entry.id   83db7f2cc9271f97741f0c1b4d0cb349
#
_cell.length_a   1.000
_cell.length_b   1.000
_cell.length_c   1.000
_cell.angle_alpha   90.00
_cell.angle_beta   90.00
_cell.angle_gamma   90.00
#
_symmetry.space_group_name_H-M   'P 1'
#
loop_
_entity.id
_entity.type
_entity.pdbx_description
1 polymer ?
#
loop_
_entity_poly.entity_id
_entity_poly.type
_entity_poly.pdbx_seq_one_letter_code
_entity_poly.pdbx_strand_id
1 'polypeptide(L)'
;MMPPEFRIIGTMNTQDKNTLFNVGFALMRRFAFVEIGLPDPDDEYHRMPVFVYFKLKKLGLVPERPEGDGLWKFEEKCRHYPSRKFDFYDDDGNMYKCHEKLVKFLEPSEAPKRGDEVALGVRTFRKIGPALIIDSMVTIFNSVKKYGPELALDRVIRSNIMPSLEGLERNEIRCMFLHAKEVLGPNSTVTETLDRMANSDSLSLF
;
A
#
# COMPACT_ATOMS: atom_id res chain seq x y z
N MET A 1 17.78 -28.77 -28.38
CA MET A 1 17.67 -27.49 -29.11
C MET A 1 16.42 -26.77 -28.56
N MET A 2 16.54 -25.54 -28.08
CA MET A 2 15.36 -24.80 -27.61
C MET A 2 14.50 -24.39 -28.81
N PRO A 3 13.13 -24.44 -28.67
CA PRO A 3 12.24 -23.97 -29.72
C PRO A 3 12.51 -22.50 -30.05
N PRO A 4 12.38 -22.05 -31.31
CA PRO A 4 12.64 -20.67 -31.70
C PRO A 4 11.66 -19.65 -31.02
N GLU A 5 10.54 -20.15 -30.50
CA GLU A 5 9.52 -19.35 -29.80
C GLU A 5 9.74 -19.27 -28.29
N PHE A 6 10.78 -19.91 -27.76
CA PHE A 6 11.07 -19.92 -26.33
C PHE A 6 11.43 -18.51 -25.85
N ARG A 7 10.76 -18.06 -24.78
CA ARG A 7 11.00 -16.77 -24.14
C ARG A 7 11.22 -17.01 -22.64
N ILE A 8 12.18 -16.28 -22.07
CA ILE A 8 12.44 -16.26 -20.64
C ILE A 8 11.96 -14.92 -20.12
N ILE A 9 11.04 -14.95 -19.16
CA ILE A 9 10.59 -13.78 -18.43
C ILE A 9 11.04 -13.97 -16.97
N GLY A 10 11.75 -13.00 -16.43
CA GLY A 10 12.17 -12.98 -15.04
C GLY A 10 11.78 -11.67 -14.37
N THR A 11 11.52 -11.72 -13.06
CA THR A 11 11.31 -10.54 -12.24
C THR A 11 12.51 -10.34 -11.33
N MET A 12 12.86 -9.09 -11.08
CA MET A 12 13.97 -8.71 -10.24
C MET A 12 13.58 -7.53 -9.35
N ASN A 13 13.86 -7.63 -8.06
CA ASN A 13 13.66 -6.50 -7.16
C ASN A 13 14.79 -5.47 -7.38
N THR A 14 14.44 -4.18 -7.40
CA THR A 14 15.40 -3.08 -7.56
C THR A 14 16.41 -3.00 -6.41
N GLN A 15 16.05 -3.45 -5.22
CA GLN A 15 16.98 -3.52 -4.07
C GLN A 15 18.06 -4.58 -4.28
N ASP A 16 17.77 -5.65 -5.02
CA ASP A 16 18.71 -6.72 -5.34
C ASP A 16 19.66 -6.34 -6.49
N LYS A 17 19.41 -5.23 -7.17
CA LYS A 17 20.30 -4.74 -8.26
C LYS A 17 21.76 -4.67 -7.81
N ASN A 18 22.02 -4.19 -6.61
CA ASN A 18 23.41 -4.03 -6.10
C ASN A 18 24.10 -5.38 -5.90
N THR A 19 23.35 -6.43 -5.58
CA THR A 19 23.88 -7.79 -5.44
C THR A 19 24.02 -8.48 -6.81
N LEU A 20 23.15 -8.13 -7.75
CA LEU A 20 23.13 -8.67 -9.11
C LEU A 20 24.09 -7.95 -10.09
N PHE A 21 24.66 -6.80 -9.72
CA PHE A 21 25.71 -6.15 -10.54
C PHE A 21 26.96 -7.03 -10.73
N ASN A 22 27.12 -8.07 -9.93
CA ASN A 22 28.08 -9.15 -10.18
C ASN A 22 27.65 -10.13 -11.30
N VAL A 23 26.39 -10.10 -11.72
CA VAL A 23 25.91 -10.84 -12.89
C VAL A 23 26.35 -10.04 -14.11
N GLY A 24 27.44 -10.46 -14.72
CA GLY A 24 28.21 -9.73 -15.69
C GLY A 24 27.41 -9.04 -16.80
N PHE A 25 27.90 -7.91 -17.29
CA PHE A 25 27.40 -7.13 -18.42
C PHE A 25 26.95 -7.98 -19.63
N ALA A 26 27.49 -9.20 -19.77
CA ALA A 26 27.13 -10.14 -20.82
C ALA A 26 25.67 -10.64 -20.72
N LEU A 27 25.10 -10.78 -19.50
CA LEU A 27 23.70 -11.14 -19.32
C LEU A 27 22.79 -9.93 -19.59
N MET A 28 23.19 -8.76 -19.09
CA MET A 28 22.39 -7.53 -19.26
C MET A 28 22.18 -7.16 -20.74
N ARG A 29 23.14 -7.46 -21.62
CA ARG A 29 23.02 -7.20 -23.07
C ARG A 29 22.06 -8.14 -23.80
N ARG A 30 21.66 -9.25 -23.18
CA ARG A 30 20.82 -10.29 -23.79
C ARG A 30 19.36 -10.22 -23.40
N PHE A 31 19.00 -9.35 -22.47
CA PHE A 31 17.65 -9.15 -21.97
C PHE A 31 17.16 -7.73 -22.24
N ALA A 32 15.90 -7.59 -22.56
CA ALA A 32 15.21 -6.31 -22.50
C ALA A 32 14.73 -6.09 -21.05
N PHE A 33 15.14 -4.98 -20.44
CA PHE A 33 14.73 -4.62 -19.10
C PHE A 33 13.55 -3.65 -19.19
N VAL A 34 12.46 -3.98 -18.48
CA VAL A 34 11.31 -3.11 -18.35
C VAL A 34 11.19 -2.79 -16.86
N GLU A 35 11.30 -1.51 -16.52
CA GLU A 35 11.05 -1.06 -15.15
C GLU A 35 9.54 -0.91 -14.95
N ILE A 36 9.02 -1.63 -13.95
CA ILE A 36 7.63 -1.51 -13.51
C ILE A 36 7.62 -0.61 -12.28
N GLY A 37 7.16 0.63 -12.46
CA GLY A 37 6.97 1.59 -11.38
C GLY A 37 5.73 1.28 -10.54
N LEU A 38 5.43 2.18 -9.58
CA LEU A 38 4.14 2.18 -8.93
C LEU A 38 3.06 2.55 -9.95
N PRO A 39 1.85 1.97 -9.84
CA PRO A 39 0.73 2.35 -10.69
C PRO A 39 0.38 3.83 -10.46
N ASP A 40 -0.36 4.40 -11.42
CA ASP A 40 -0.95 5.71 -11.22
C ASP A 40 -1.84 5.70 -9.96
N PRO A 41 -1.71 6.70 -9.06
CA PRO A 41 -2.45 6.73 -7.80
C PRO A 41 -3.96 6.66 -7.97
N ASP A 42 -4.52 7.35 -8.97
CA ASP A 42 -5.96 7.33 -9.24
C ASP A 42 -6.42 5.97 -9.74
N ASP A 43 -5.68 5.37 -10.67
CA ASP A 43 -5.98 4.02 -11.16
C ASP A 43 -5.88 2.99 -10.03
N GLU A 44 -4.85 3.07 -9.21
CA GLU A 44 -4.68 2.19 -8.05
C GLU A 44 -5.85 2.34 -7.07
N TYR A 45 -6.19 3.57 -6.70
CA TYR A 45 -7.28 3.88 -5.78
C TYR A 45 -8.62 3.30 -6.27
N HIS A 46 -8.92 3.43 -7.56
CA HIS A 46 -10.17 2.94 -8.13
C HIS A 46 -10.23 1.43 -8.31
N ARG A 47 -9.10 0.77 -8.58
CA ARG A 47 -9.04 -0.67 -8.83
C ARG A 47 -8.82 -1.50 -7.57
N MET A 48 -8.29 -0.92 -6.52
CA MET A 48 -7.96 -1.61 -5.27
C MET A 48 -9.13 -2.42 -4.70
N PRO A 49 -10.38 -1.88 -4.60
CA PRO A 49 -11.51 -2.63 -4.07
C PRO A 49 -11.80 -3.92 -4.84
N VAL A 50 -11.58 -3.91 -6.15
CA VAL A 50 -11.77 -5.08 -7.02
C VAL A 50 -10.74 -6.16 -6.71
N PHE A 51 -9.47 -5.80 -6.58
CA PHE A 51 -8.42 -6.75 -6.24
C PHE A 51 -8.59 -7.32 -4.83
N VAL A 52 -9.01 -6.50 -3.87
CA VAL A 52 -9.36 -6.95 -2.51
C VAL A 52 -10.49 -7.96 -2.57
N TYR A 53 -11.57 -7.69 -3.31
CA TYR A 53 -12.67 -8.62 -3.49
C TYR A 53 -12.20 -9.97 -4.03
N PHE A 54 -11.41 -10.00 -5.11
CA PHE A 54 -10.90 -11.25 -5.67
C PHE A 54 -10.05 -12.03 -4.69
N LYS A 55 -9.26 -11.35 -3.89
CA LYS A 55 -8.45 -12.00 -2.87
C LYS A 55 -9.31 -12.58 -1.76
N LEU A 56 -10.30 -11.84 -1.26
CA LEU A 56 -11.27 -12.31 -0.26
C LEU A 56 -12.09 -13.50 -0.78
N LYS A 57 -12.55 -13.44 -2.05
CA LYS A 57 -13.24 -14.55 -2.73
C LYS A 57 -12.35 -15.80 -2.79
N LYS A 58 -11.09 -15.65 -3.22
CA LYS A 58 -10.12 -16.74 -3.27
C LYS A 58 -9.89 -17.39 -1.91
N LEU A 59 -10.00 -16.62 -0.83
CA LEU A 59 -9.88 -17.10 0.55
C LEU A 59 -11.21 -17.66 1.12
N GLY A 60 -12.30 -17.63 0.35
CA GLY A 60 -13.62 -18.08 0.81
C GLY A 60 -14.27 -17.18 1.87
N LEU A 61 -13.82 -15.93 1.99
CA LEU A 61 -14.28 -14.98 3.02
C LEU A 61 -15.49 -14.17 2.58
N VAL A 62 -15.76 -14.10 1.30
CA VAL A 62 -16.93 -13.42 0.71
C VAL A 62 -17.61 -14.35 -0.29
N PRO A 63 -18.95 -14.25 -0.45
CA PRO A 63 -19.69 -15.08 -1.41
C PRO A 63 -19.27 -14.75 -2.84
N GLU A 64 -19.58 -15.69 -3.73
CA GLU A 64 -19.50 -15.46 -5.15
C GLU A 64 -20.52 -14.40 -5.56
N ARG A 65 -20.09 -13.45 -6.38
CA ARG A 65 -20.98 -12.40 -6.85
C ARG A 65 -22.07 -13.02 -7.73
N PRO A 66 -23.33 -12.61 -7.59
CA PRO A 66 -24.40 -13.02 -8.52
C PRO A 66 -23.99 -12.69 -9.96
N GLU A 67 -24.17 -13.64 -10.86
CA GLU A 67 -23.88 -13.49 -12.29
C GLU A 67 -24.67 -12.30 -12.88
N GLY A 68 -24.01 -11.48 -13.68
CA GLY A 68 -24.69 -10.45 -14.47
C GLY A 68 -23.93 -9.15 -14.72
N ASP A 69 -23.09 -8.72 -13.80
CA ASP A 69 -22.30 -7.49 -14.00
C ASP A 69 -20.83 -7.84 -14.24
N GLY A 70 -20.30 -7.54 -15.43
CA GLY A 70 -18.87 -7.71 -15.71
C GLY A 70 -17.98 -6.87 -14.79
N LEU A 71 -16.73 -7.29 -14.63
CA LEU A 71 -15.74 -6.60 -13.80
C LEU A 71 -15.62 -5.10 -14.14
N TRP A 72 -15.68 -4.75 -15.42
CA TRP A 72 -15.62 -3.38 -15.90
C TRP A 72 -16.81 -2.52 -15.44
N LYS A 73 -18.01 -3.09 -15.34
CA LYS A 73 -19.20 -2.36 -14.81
C LYS A 73 -19.03 -2.05 -13.32
N PHE A 74 -18.34 -2.92 -12.59
CA PHE A 74 -18.01 -2.67 -11.19
C PHE A 74 -16.98 -1.54 -11.06
N GLU A 75 -15.93 -1.55 -11.86
CA GLU A 75 -14.93 -0.48 -11.90
C GLU A 75 -15.57 0.86 -12.26
N GLU A 76 -16.47 0.88 -13.24
CA GLU A 76 -17.22 2.07 -13.64
C GLU A 76 -18.13 2.60 -12.51
N LYS A 77 -18.85 1.73 -11.84
CA LYS A 77 -19.64 2.11 -10.66
C LYS A 77 -18.78 2.66 -9.54
N CYS A 78 -17.61 2.08 -9.30
CA CYS A 78 -16.68 2.56 -8.29
C CYS A 78 -16.12 3.96 -8.60
N ARG A 79 -15.95 4.33 -9.86
CA ARG A 79 -15.54 5.67 -10.26
C ARG A 79 -16.62 6.73 -9.94
N HIS A 80 -17.87 6.42 -10.21
CA HIS A 80 -18.98 7.36 -10.02
C HIS A 80 -19.47 7.45 -8.55
N TYR A 81 -19.31 6.38 -7.78
CA TYR A 81 -19.80 6.29 -6.41
C TYR A 81 -18.71 5.76 -5.47
N PRO A 82 -17.77 6.62 -5.04
CA PRO A 82 -16.66 6.21 -4.19
C PRO A 82 -17.08 5.47 -2.91
N SER A 83 -18.20 5.86 -2.29
CA SER A 83 -18.74 5.22 -1.09
C SER A 83 -19.23 3.79 -1.30
N ARG A 84 -19.49 3.38 -2.56
CA ARG A 84 -19.96 2.04 -2.91
C ARG A 84 -18.86 1.07 -3.35
N LYS A 85 -17.61 1.45 -3.21
CA LYS A 85 -16.47 0.63 -3.63
C LYS A 85 -16.41 -0.73 -2.94
N PHE A 86 -16.99 -0.82 -1.76
CA PHE A 86 -16.94 -2.01 -0.90
C PHE A 86 -18.32 -2.62 -0.62
N ASP A 87 -19.38 -2.19 -1.31
CA ASP A 87 -20.78 -2.62 -1.08
C ASP A 87 -20.99 -4.15 -1.12
N PHE A 88 -20.05 -4.91 -1.68
CA PHE A 88 -20.17 -6.37 -1.75
C PHE A 88 -19.85 -7.08 -0.44
N TYR A 89 -19.22 -6.42 0.50
CA TYR A 89 -18.70 -7.04 1.72
C TYR A 89 -18.60 -6.08 2.90
N ASP A 90 -19.09 -4.85 2.76
CA ASP A 90 -19.01 -3.82 3.80
C ASP A 90 -20.28 -2.96 3.84
N ASP A 91 -21.30 -3.49 4.50
CA ASP A 91 -22.60 -2.79 4.65
C ASP A 91 -22.50 -1.52 5.50
N ASP A 92 -21.48 -1.44 6.38
CA ASP A 92 -21.30 -0.34 7.34
C ASP A 92 -20.39 0.79 6.82
N GLY A 93 -19.80 0.64 5.64
CA GLY A 93 -18.85 1.60 5.06
C GLY A 93 -17.51 1.68 5.79
N ASN A 94 -17.20 0.73 6.67
CA ASN A 94 -15.98 0.72 7.46
C ASN A 94 -14.74 0.41 6.62
N MET A 95 -14.87 -0.50 5.65
CA MET A 95 -13.79 -0.82 4.71
C MET A 95 -13.44 0.38 3.85
N TYR A 96 -14.45 1.14 3.40
CA TYR A 96 -14.24 2.36 2.65
C TYR A 96 -13.46 3.40 3.47
N LYS A 97 -13.86 3.63 4.72
CA LYS A 97 -13.15 4.56 5.62
C LYS A 97 -11.70 4.15 5.85
N CYS A 98 -11.45 2.86 6.07
CA CYS A 98 -10.10 2.34 6.23
C CYS A 98 -9.27 2.51 4.95
N HIS A 99 -9.86 2.24 3.79
CA HIS A 99 -9.19 2.40 2.50
C HIS A 99 -8.80 3.86 2.24
N GLU A 100 -9.72 4.80 2.43
CA GLU A 100 -9.41 6.23 2.28
C GLU A 100 -8.27 6.68 3.18
N LYS A 101 -8.33 6.35 4.48
CA LYS A 101 -7.28 6.72 5.43
C LYS A 101 -5.95 6.05 5.09
N LEU A 102 -5.97 4.77 4.67
CA LEU A 102 -4.75 4.06 4.30
C LEU A 102 -4.10 4.67 3.05
N VAL A 103 -4.90 4.96 2.01
CA VAL A 103 -4.39 5.60 0.79
C VAL A 103 -3.84 6.98 1.10
N LYS A 104 -4.57 7.82 1.84
CA LYS A 104 -4.09 9.15 2.25
C LYS A 104 -2.80 9.07 3.07
N PHE A 105 -2.68 8.12 3.98
CA PHE A 105 -1.46 7.92 4.77
C PHE A 105 -0.26 7.53 3.89
N LEU A 106 -0.50 6.80 2.81
CA LEU A 106 0.55 6.37 1.88
C LEU A 106 0.89 7.43 0.82
N GLU A 107 -0.04 8.28 0.43
CA GLU A 107 0.12 9.23 -0.68
C GLU A 107 1.35 10.12 -0.50
N PRO A 108 2.17 10.29 -1.55
CA PRO A 108 3.24 11.29 -1.52
C PRO A 108 2.60 12.67 -1.48
N SER A 109 2.93 13.46 -0.48
CA SER A 109 2.58 14.88 -0.47
C SER A 109 3.50 15.65 -1.41
N GLU A 110 3.03 16.78 -1.93
CA GLU A 110 3.88 17.64 -2.76
C GLU A 110 5.14 18.06 -1.99
N ALA A 111 6.27 18.12 -2.70
CA ALA A 111 7.57 18.39 -2.11
C ALA A 111 7.58 19.73 -1.33
N PRO A 112 8.10 19.76 -0.10
CA PRO A 112 8.08 20.92 0.75
C PRO A 112 8.92 22.06 0.22
N LYS A 113 8.51 23.28 0.48
CA LYS A 113 9.39 24.43 0.39
C LYS A 113 10.46 24.30 1.48
N ARG A 114 11.71 24.53 1.09
CA ARG A 114 12.92 24.32 1.91
C ARG A 114 12.79 25.00 3.27
N GLY A 115 12.77 24.23 4.36
CA GLY A 115 12.86 24.75 5.74
C GLY A 115 11.61 24.56 6.61
N ASP A 116 10.47 24.16 6.06
CA ASP A 116 9.28 23.94 6.85
C ASP A 116 9.17 22.46 7.28
N GLU A 117 8.70 22.22 8.48
CA GLU A 117 8.25 20.89 8.91
C GLU A 117 7.00 20.54 8.11
N VAL A 118 7.11 19.62 7.14
CA VAL A 118 6.06 19.31 6.19
C VAL A 118 5.55 17.90 6.44
N ALA A 119 4.22 17.77 6.46
CA ALA A 119 3.54 16.48 6.51
C ALA A 119 3.69 15.75 5.17
N LEU A 120 4.36 14.59 5.17
CA LEU A 120 4.64 13.81 3.97
C LEU A 120 4.23 12.35 4.16
N GLY A 121 3.48 11.81 3.20
CA GLY A 121 3.06 10.42 3.22
C GLY A 121 4.21 9.44 2.96
N VAL A 122 3.97 8.19 3.33
CA VAL A 122 4.98 7.12 3.32
C VAL A 122 5.64 6.93 1.96
N ARG A 123 4.89 7.04 0.88
CA ARG A 123 5.38 6.83 -0.49
C ARG A 123 6.38 7.88 -0.97
N THR A 124 6.48 8.99 -0.28
CA THR A 124 7.55 9.97 -0.51
C THR A 124 8.93 9.36 -0.23
N PHE A 125 9.03 8.46 0.74
CA PHE A 125 10.29 7.88 1.21
C PHE A 125 10.42 6.40 0.87
N ARG A 126 9.31 5.66 0.76
CA ARG A 126 9.28 4.21 0.50
C ARG A 126 8.29 3.85 -0.60
N LYS A 127 8.73 3.07 -1.57
CA LYS A 127 7.87 2.56 -2.66
C LYS A 127 7.02 1.40 -2.14
N ILE A 128 5.85 1.71 -1.58
CA ILE A 128 4.85 0.72 -1.16
C ILE A 128 4.00 0.34 -2.36
N GLY A 129 4.11 -0.90 -2.80
CA GLY A 129 3.35 -1.41 -3.95
C GLY A 129 1.92 -1.85 -3.60
N PRO A 130 1.07 -2.05 -4.62
CA PRO A 130 -0.35 -2.40 -4.44
C PRO A 130 -0.57 -3.72 -3.72
N ALA A 131 0.33 -4.68 -3.84
CA ALA A 131 0.20 -5.98 -3.18
C ALA A 131 0.11 -5.84 -1.66
N LEU A 132 0.94 -4.97 -1.05
CA LEU A 132 0.93 -4.74 0.38
C LEU A 132 -0.36 -4.05 0.84
N ILE A 133 -0.92 -3.17 0.01
CA ILE A 133 -2.21 -2.50 0.29
C ILE A 133 -3.34 -3.52 0.24
N ILE A 134 -3.37 -4.40 -0.77
CA ILE A 134 -4.37 -5.46 -0.89
C ILE A 134 -4.31 -6.37 0.35
N ASP A 135 -3.12 -6.79 0.77
CA ASP A 135 -2.93 -7.65 1.95
C ASP A 135 -3.37 -6.94 3.24
N SER A 136 -3.08 -5.66 3.35
CA SER A 136 -3.53 -4.81 4.43
C SER A 136 -5.05 -4.72 4.49
N MET A 137 -5.71 -4.49 3.35
CA MET A 137 -7.17 -4.43 3.28
C MET A 137 -7.85 -5.77 3.60
N VAL A 138 -7.27 -6.89 3.18
CA VAL A 138 -7.76 -8.24 3.56
C VAL A 138 -7.64 -8.45 5.07
N THR A 139 -6.56 -8.00 5.69
CA THR A 139 -6.36 -8.09 7.13
C THR A 139 -7.33 -7.19 7.89
N ILE A 140 -7.59 -5.97 7.39
CA ILE A 140 -8.61 -5.07 7.92
C ILE A 140 -9.98 -5.74 7.86
N PHE A 141 -10.38 -6.33 6.72
CA PHE A 141 -11.65 -7.02 6.57
C PHE A 141 -11.89 -8.08 7.67
N ASN A 142 -10.87 -8.87 7.99
CA ASN A 142 -10.97 -9.90 9.04
C ASN A 142 -11.05 -9.33 10.46
N SER A 143 -10.65 -8.09 10.66
CA SER A 143 -10.51 -7.49 12.00
C SER A 143 -11.48 -6.36 12.29
N VAL A 144 -11.99 -5.69 11.27
CA VAL A 144 -12.80 -4.47 11.39
C VAL A 144 -14.10 -4.68 12.19
N LYS A 145 -14.77 -5.81 12.00
CA LYS A 145 -16.00 -6.14 12.76
C LYS A 145 -15.74 -6.33 14.25
N LYS A 146 -14.55 -6.81 14.62
CA LYS A 146 -14.17 -7.07 16.01
C LYS A 146 -13.65 -5.83 16.73
N TYR A 147 -12.85 -5.03 16.05
CA TYR A 147 -12.08 -3.95 16.68
C TYR A 147 -12.54 -2.54 16.27
N GLY A 148 -13.44 -2.45 15.30
CA GLY A 148 -13.80 -1.18 14.66
C GLY A 148 -12.74 -0.71 13.65
N PRO A 149 -13.09 0.28 12.80
CA PRO A 149 -12.25 0.68 11.67
C PRO A 149 -10.91 1.30 12.10
N GLU A 150 -10.90 2.12 13.14
CA GLU A 150 -9.70 2.85 13.56
C GLU A 150 -8.63 1.91 14.13
N LEU A 151 -9.01 1.04 15.07
CA LEU A 151 -8.08 0.10 15.68
C LEU A 151 -7.64 -0.99 14.69
N ALA A 152 -8.51 -1.43 13.78
CA ALA A 152 -8.15 -2.38 12.73
C ALA A 152 -7.12 -1.77 11.78
N LEU A 153 -7.31 -0.52 11.36
CA LEU A 153 -6.38 0.22 10.52
C LEU A 153 -5.02 0.42 11.20
N ASP A 154 -5.02 0.90 12.45
CA ASP A 154 -3.80 1.11 13.23
C ASP A 154 -2.97 -0.17 13.35
N ARG A 155 -3.61 -1.29 13.69
CA ARG A 155 -2.93 -2.59 13.80
C ARG A 155 -2.28 -3.00 12.50
N VAL A 156 -3.01 -2.84 11.39
CA VAL A 156 -2.54 -3.23 10.07
C VAL A 156 -1.39 -2.34 9.58
N ILE A 157 -1.47 -1.03 9.78
CA ILE A 157 -0.36 -0.13 9.46
C ILE A 157 0.89 -0.55 10.25
N ARG A 158 0.74 -0.82 11.55
CA ARG A 158 1.86 -1.23 12.40
C ARG A 158 2.48 -2.56 11.97
N SER A 159 1.66 -3.55 11.58
CA SER A 159 2.17 -4.87 11.21
C SER A 159 2.71 -4.95 9.79
N ASN A 160 2.10 -4.22 8.84
CA ASN A 160 2.38 -4.41 7.42
C ASN A 160 3.21 -3.26 6.83
N ILE A 161 2.97 -2.02 7.27
CA ILE A 161 3.60 -0.83 6.68
C ILE A 161 4.84 -0.40 7.49
N MET A 162 4.72 -0.29 8.81
CA MET A 162 5.82 0.23 9.62
C MET A 162 7.12 -0.56 9.53
N PRO A 163 7.16 -1.89 9.37
CA PRO A 163 8.42 -2.60 9.14
C PRO A 163 9.18 -2.14 7.91
N SER A 164 8.48 -1.61 6.89
CA SER A 164 9.13 -1.06 5.69
C SER A 164 9.81 0.30 5.93
N LEU A 165 9.57 0.94 7.07
CA LEU A 165 10.14 2.24 7.44
C LEU A 165 11.52 2.11 8.11
N GLU A 166 11.98 0.90 8.35
CA GLU A 166 13.30 0.65 8.91
C GLU A 166 14.41 1.28 8.05
N GLY A 167 15.39 1.92 8.70
CA GLY A 167 16.48 2.60 8.05
C GLY A 167 16.15 3.96 7.44
N LEU A 168 14.98 4.54 7.72
CA LEU A 168 14.69 5.93 7.41
C LEU A 168 15.36 6.89 8.41
N GLU A 169 15.67 8.09 7.94
CA GLU A 169 16.25 9.14 8.78
C GLU A 169 15.19 9.76 9.72
N ARG A 170 15.63 10.34 10.83
CA ARG A 170 14.72 10.99 11.80
C ARG A 170 13.85 12.07 11.17
N ASN A 171 14.41 12.86 10.29
CA ASN A 171 13.66 13.92 9.61
C ASN A 171 12.56 13.36 8.72
N GLU A 172 12.82 12.23 8.04
CA GLU A 172 11.83 11.52 7.24
C GLU A 172 10.69 10.97 8.11
N ILE A 173 11.07 10.34 9.24
CA ILE A 173 10.09 9.85 10.25
C ILE A 173 9.27 11.01 10.82
N ARG A 174 9.88 12.17 11.08
CA ARG A 174 9.18 13.35 11.57
C ARG A 174 8.14 13.89 10.59
N CYS A 175 8.48 13.94 9.31
CA CYS A 175 7.53 14.32 8.26
C CYS A 175 6.34 13.35 8.20
N MET A 176 6.59 12.04 8.30
CA MET A 176 5.53 11.03 8.35
C MET A 176 4.70 11.10 9.63
N PHE A 177 5.30 11.44 10.78
CA PHE A 177 4.57 11.67 12.03
C PHE A 177 3.55 12.80 11.88
N LEU A 178 3.95 13.94 11.33
CA LEU A 178 3.05 15.05 11.09
C LEU A 178 1.88 14.66 10.20
N HIS A 179 2.16 13.93 9.12
CA HIS A 179 1.15 13.42 8.21
C HIS A 179 0.21 12.39 8.88
N ALA A 180 0.76 11.46 9.64
CA ALA A 180 -0.03 10.49 10.40
C ALA A 180 -0.99 11.19 11.40
N LYS A 181 -0.52 12.23 12.05
CA LYS A 181 -1.34 13.04 12.99
C LYS A 181 -2.54 13.68 12.28
N GLU A 182 -2.38 14.16 11.06
CA GLU A 182 -3.45 14.73 10.24
C GLU A 182 -4.44 13.67 9.73
N VAL A 183 -3.95 12.53 9.25
CA VAL A 183 -4.76 11.51 8.58
C VAL A 183 -5.39 10.50 9.55
N LEU A 184 -4.60 10.00 10.50
CA LEU A 184 -5.02 8.97 11.45
C LEU A 184 -5.48 9.55 12.79
N GLY A 185 -5.08 10.77 13.08
CA GLY A 185 -5.37 11.46 14.33
C GLY A 185 -4.26 11.34 15.37
N PRO A 186 -4.27 12.25 16.38
CA PRO A 186 -3.21 12.31 17.41
C PRO A 186 -3.20 11.10 18.35
N ASN A 187 -4.34 10.44 18.54
CA ASN A 187 -4.50 9.29 19.44
C ASN A 187 -4.29 7.94 18.76
N SER A 188 -3.90 7.91 17.48
CA SER A 188 -3.55 6.70 16.77
C SER A 188 -2.25 6.12 17.33
N THR A 189 -2.22 4.80 17.55
CA THR A 189 -0.99 4.12 18.02
C THR A 189 0.13 4.17 16.97
N VAL A 190 -0.20 4.34 15.70
CA VAL A 190 0.76 4.61 14.62
C VAL A 190 1.41 5.98 14.82
N THR A 191 0.60 7.01 15.08
CA THR A 191 1.08 8.38 15.34
C THR A 191 2.00 8.41 16.56
N GLU A 192 1.61 7.80 17.66
CA GLU A 192 2.44 7.70 18.87
C GLU A 192 3.76 6.96 18.62
N THR A 193 3.72 5.92 17.79
CA THR A 193 4.93 5.14 17.48
C THR A 193 5.89 5.95 16.61
N LEU A 194 5.39 6.66 15.60
CA LEU A 194 6.19 7.56 14.76
C LEU A 194 6.79 8.72 15.57
N ASP A 195 6.03 9.27 16.52
CA ASP A 195 6.53 10.32 17.42
C ASP A 195 7.72 9.81 18.28
N ARG A 196 7.57 8.62 18.87
CA ARG A 196 8.68 7.98 19.61
C ARG A 196 9.90 7.74 18.72
N MET A 197 9.73 7.23 17.51
CA MET A 197 10.82 7.00 16.56
C MET A 197 11.52 8.31 16.17
N ALA A 198 10.77 9.39 15.95
CA ALA A 198 11.30 10.70 15.60
C ALA A 198 12.11 11.34 16.76
N ASN A 199 11.75 11.03 18.02
CA ASN A 199 12.35 11.63 19.21
C ASN A 199 13.33 10.70 19.95
N SER A 200 13.44 9.40 19.59
CA SER A 200 14.33 8.47 20.25
C SER A 200 15.76 8.55 19.72
N ASP A 201 16.75 8.31 20.58
CA ASP A 201 18.16 8.24 20.16
C ASP A 201 18.52 6.94 19.41
N SER A 202 17.65 5.93 19.47
CA SER A 202 17.76 4.69 18.71
C SER A 202 16.55 4.51 17.80
N LEU A 203 16.79 4.35 16.50
CA LEU A 203 15.77 4.05 15.47
C LEU A 203 15.34 2.57 15.49
N SER A 204 15.32 1.90 16.64
CA SER A 204 14.85 0.51 16.71
C SER A 204 13.33 0.48 16.82
N LEU A 205 12.68 -0.26 15.91
CA LEU A 205 11.23 -0.52 15.89
C LEU A 205 10.80 -1.50 17.00
N PHE A 206 11.77 -2.21 17.61
CA PHE A 206 11.56 -3.27 18.60
C PHE A 206 12.51 -3.17 19.79
#